data_fcf6dfff6898ecba4876fa18cd27a727
#
_entry.id   fcf6dfff6898ecba4876fa18cd27a727
#
_cell.length_a   1.000
_cell.length_b   1.000
_cell.length_c   1.000
_cell.angle_alpha   90.00
_cell.angle_beta   90.00
_cell.angle_gamma   90.00
#
_symmetry.space_group_name_H-M   'P 1'
#
loop_
_entity.id
_entity.type
_entity.pdbx_description
1 polymer ?
#
loop_
_entity_poly.entity_id
_entity_poly.type
_entity_poly.pdbx_seq_one_letter_code
_entity_poly.pdbx_strand_id
1 'polypeptide(L)'
;KIFIMKDSQSYFILKYFSLLIKILLFSFLSSYTLANDDKIGTVTEINGTIVAINDELEERDLLIHDPFFLNEEIFVTEGSSATIQFNDSTTVIMKELTSINVSEFENSKKNPKLKAELVKGKIIIESGSIAKKDNGEMIVGVTTSSLGLRGTRVDIDLKPSGKSNISLATDSFGNVGAIEVNSDGQTSNITSTEQVLEISENNETTSRDKTDDEKEEAKTVGETLIKSSKIDEEEIIKQLQQKLEDGNLQD
;
A
#
# COMPACT_ATOMS: atom_id res chain seq x y z
N LYS A 1 23.59 -77.21 15.20
CA LYS A 1 24.09 -75.94 15.74
C LYS A 1 24.38 -74.98 14.57
N ILE A 2 23.44 -74.11 14.23
CA ILE A 2 23.61 -73.10 13.20
C ILE A 2 24.26 -71.89 13.90
N PHE A 3 25.47 -71.59 13.50
CA PHE A 3 26.22 -70.42 13.99
C PHE A 3 25.85 -69.23 13.09
N ILE A 4 24.95 -68.36 13.60
CA ILE A 4 24.63 -67.13 12.93
C ILE A 4 25.76 -66.12 13.24
N MET A 5 26.72 -65.98 12.28
CA MET A 5 27.70 -64.91 12.34
C MET A 5 26.92 -63.61 12.14
N LYS A 6 26.80 -62.84 13.21
CA LYS A 6 26.25 -61.52 13.21
C LYS A 6 27.25 -60.60 12.53
N ASP A 7 27.00 -60.29 11.28
CA ASP A 7 27.89 -59.45 10.44
C ASP A 7 27.88 -58.00 10.98
N SER A 8 28.87 -57.69 11.77
CA SER A 8 29.04 -56.42 12.43
C SER A 8 29.15 -55.24 11.43
N GLN A 9 29.65 -55.50 10.25
CA GLN A 9 29.78 -54.54 9.15
C GLN A 9 28.41 -54.07 8.60
N SER A 10 27.48 -55.00 8.40
CA SER A 10 26.16 -54.68 7.91
C SER A 10 25.38 -53.77 8.90
N TYR A 11 25.58 -53.96 10.22
CA TYR A 11 24.94 -53.13 11.25
C TYR A 11 25.50 -51.70 11.27
N PHE A 12 26.80 -51.52 11.04
CA PHE A 12 27.41 -50.22 10.94
C PHE A 12 26.95 -49.45 9.72
N ILE A 13 26.87 -50.09 8.55
CA ILE A 13 26.38 -49.52 7.29
C ILE A 13 24.91 -49.01 7.45
N LEU A 14 24.04 -49.84 8.04
CA LEU A 14 22.64 -49.47 8.28
C LEU A 14 22.51 -48.24 9.26
N LYS A 15 23.37 -48.18 10.27
CA LYS A 15 23.37 -47.08 11.23
C LYS A 15 23.83 -45.76 10.62
N TYR A 16 24.88 -45.80 9.80
CA TYR A 16 25.34 -44.61 9.07
C TYR A 16 24.40 -44.17 7.97
N PHE A 17 23.75 -45.11 7.28
CA PHE A 17 22.72 -44.83 6.29
C PHE A 17 21.50 -44.18 6.89
N SER A 18 21.04 -44.64 8.06
CA SER A 18 19.95 -44.01 8.84
C SER A 18 20.33 -42.60 9.32
N LEU A 19 21.58 -42.36 9.72
CA LEU A 19 22.07 -41.05 10.12
C LEU A 19 22.13 -40.08 8.93
N LEU A 20 22.59 -40.53 7.77
CA LEU A 20 22.64 -39.77 6.52
C LEU A 20 21.24 -39.36 6.06
N ILE A 21 20.24 -40.25 6.13
CA ILE A 21 18.85 -39.94 5.81
C ILE A 21 18.28 -38.88 6.76
N LYS A 22 18.60 -38.94 8.06
CA LYS A 22 18.15 -37.94 9.04
C LYS A 22 18.78 -36.57 8.79
N ILE A 23 20.06 -36.53 8.40
CA ILE A 23 20.75 -35.27 8.03
C ILE A 23 20.18 -34.69 6.75
N LEU A 24 19.89 -35.54 5.75
CA LEU A 24 19.27 -35.12 4.48
C LEU A 24 17.86 -34.59 4.70
N LEU A 25 17.04 -35.26 5.52
CA LEU A 25 15.70 -34.80 5.91
C LEU A 25 15.74 -33.49 6.72
N PHE A 26 16.73 -33.34 7.59
CA PHE A 26 16.91 -32.13 8.38
C PHE A 26 17.36 -30.93 7.51
N SER A 27 18.20 -31.15 6.49
CA SER A 27 18.59 -30.10 5.54
C SER A 27 17.43 -29.67 4.62
N PHE A 28 16.49 -30.56 4.34
CA PHE A 28 15.28 -30.22 3.57
C PHE A 28 14.25 -29.41 4.38
N LEU A 29 14.21 -29.57 5.72
CA LEU A 29 13.35 -28.80 6.59
C LEU A 29 13.85 -27.36 6.84
N SER A 30 15.12 -27.09 6.61
CA SER A 30 15.73 -25.77 6.86
C SER A 30 15.50 -24.76 5.73
N SER A 31 14.84 -25.13 4.65
CA SER A 31 14.65 -24.25 3.48
C SER A 31 13.29 -23.54 3.45
N TYR A 32 12.44 -23.74 4.44
CA TYR A 32 11.25 -22.90 4.58
C TYR A 32 11.62 -21.69 5.45
N THR A 33 12.37 -20.74 4.87
CA THR A 33 12.23 -19.36 5.32
C THR A 33 10.81 -18.97 5.00
N LEU A 34 9.95 -18.89 6.00
CA LEU A 34 8.74 -18.11 5.92
C LEU A 34 9.23 -16.70 5.59
N ALA A 35 9.18 -16.32 4.31
CA ALA A 35 9.15 -14.92 3.95
C ALA A 35 7.96 -14.37 4.74
N ASN A 36 8.23 -13.59 5.76
CA ASN A 36 7.21 -12.82 6.42
C ASN A 36 6.94 -11.68 5.46
N ASP A 37 6.11 -11.94 4.45
CA ASP A 37 5.62 -10.90 3.57
C ASP A 37 4.80 -9.97 4.46
N ASP A 38 5.41 -8.84 4.85
CA ASP A 38 4.75 -7.86 5.69
C ASP A 38 3.59 -7.24 4.91
N LYS A 39 2.40 -7.80 5.17
CA LYS A 39 1.15 -7.25 4.65
C LYS A 39 1.04 -5.80 5.10
N ILE A 40 1.04 -4.87 4.15
CA ILE A 40 0.94 -3.44 4.42
C ILE A 40 -0.46 -2.87 4.21
N GLY A 41 -1.37 -3.63 3.57
CA GLY A 41 -2.74 -3.20 3.32
C GLY A 41 -3.58 -4.25 2.62
N THR A 42 -4.78 -3.85 2.20
CA THR A 42 -5.76 -4.67 1.48
C THR A 42 -6.44 -3.88 0.37
N VAL A 43 -6.94 -4.60 -0.62
CA VAL A 43 -7.82 -4.04 -1.65
C VAL A 43 -9.24 -3.94 -1.10
N THR A 44 -9.85 -2.76 -1.18
CA THR A 44 -11.22 -2.53 -0.66
C THR A 44 -12.27 -2.45 -1.76
N GLU A 45 -11.91 -1.96 -2.94
CA GLU A 45 -12.83 -1.87 -4.07
C GLU A 45 -12.09 -2.18 -5.37
N ILE A 46 -12.76 -2.85 -6.31
CA ILE A 46 -12.27 -3.11 -7.67
C ILE A 46 -13.41 -2.92 -8.67
N ASN A 47 -13.10 -2.19 -9.74
CA ASN A 47 -13.90 -2.20 -10.96
C ASN A 47 -12.94 -2.55 -12.12
N GLY A 48 -13.07 -3.75 -12.69
CA GLY A 48 -12.16 -4.28 -13.70
C GLY A 48 -11.05 -5.16 -13.12
N THR A 49 -9.81 -4.95 -13.52
CA THR A 49 -8.65 -5.79 -13.15
C THR A 49 -7.52 -4.98 -12.51
N ILE A 50 -6.99 -5.51 -11.43
CA ILE A 50 -5.81 -5.01 -10.70
C ILE A 50 -4.83 -6.15 -10.47
N VAL A 51 -3.54 -5.89 -10.63
CA VAL A 51 -2.45 -6.88 -10.55
C VAL A 51 -1.40 -6.40 -9.56
N ALA A 52 -0.87 -7.30 -8.75
CA ALA A 52 0.35 -7.06 -7.98
C ALA A 52 1.52 -7.77 -8.65
N ILE A 53 2.67 -7.10 -8.71
CA ILE A 53 3.90 -7.59 -9.33
C ILE A 53 4.99 -7.52 -8.26
N ASN A 54 5.61 -8.65 -7.94
CA ASN A 54 6.68 -8.70 -6.94
C ASN A 54 8.07 -8.38 -7.55
N ASP A 55 9.12 -8.34 -6.71
CA ASP A 55 10.51 -8.07 -7.14
C ASP A 55 11.07 -9.14 -8.11
N GLU A 56 10.46 -10.33 -8.16
CA GLU A 56 10.84 -11.42 -9.08
C GLU A 56 10.07 -11.34 -10.41
N LEU A 57 9.28 -10.27 -10.60
CA LEU A 57 8.39 -10.03 -11.75
C LEU A 57 7.28 -11.09 -11.91
N GLU A 58 6.90 -11.73 -10.81
CA GLU A 58 5.74 -12.61 -10.78
C GLU A 58 4.47 -11.76 -10.58
N GLU A 59 3.48 -12.02 -11.43
CA GLU A 59 2.20 -11.32 -11.44
C GLU A 59 1.14 -12.15 -10.74
N ARG A 60 0.28 -11.50 -9.95
CA ARG A 60 -0.94 -12.10 -9.40
C ARG A 60 -2.10 -11.14 -9.51
N ASP A 61 -3.27 -11.64 -9.91
CA ASP A 61 -4.51 -10.88 -9.86
C ASP A 61 -4.89 -10.63 -8.40
N LEU A 62 -5.34 -9.41 -8.11
CA LEU A 62 -5.87 -9.05 -6.80
C LEU A 62 -7.39 -9.04 -6.82
N LEU A 63 -7.98 -9.61 -5.80
CA LEU A 63 -9.42 -9.59 -5.53
C LEU A 63 -9.72 -8.63 -4.36
N ILE A 64 -10.99 -8.29 -4.17
CA ILE A 64 -11.44 -7.51 -3.01
C ILE A 64 -11.07 -8.30 -1.73
N HIS A 65 -10.47 -7.61 -0.76
CA HIS A 65 -9.91 -8.10 0.50
C HIS A 65 -8.57 -8.84 0.38
N ASP A 66 -8.01 -9.00 -0.83
CA ASP A 66 -6.67 -9.55 -0.95
C ASP A 66 -5.63 -8.60 -0.34
N PRO A 67 -4.61 -9.15 0.34
CA PRO A 67 -3.50 -8.37 0.85
C PRO A 67 -2.58 -7.93 -0.28
N PHE A 68 -1.91 -6.79 -0.06
CA PHE A 68 -0.73 -6.41 -0.81
C PHE A 68 0.45 -6.19 0.15
N PHE A 69 1.65 -6.31 -0.40
CA PHE A 69 2.87 -6.42 0.40
C PHE A 69 3.87 -5.32 0.06
N LEU A 70 4.85 -5.15 0.93
CA LEU A 70 5.93 -4.20 0.72
C LEU A 70 6.73 -4.57 -0.55
N ASN A 71 7.14 -3.58 -1.32
CA ASN A 71 7.87 -3.68 -2.59
C ASN A 71 7.07 -4.28 -3.77
N GLU A 72 5.82 -4.68 -3.60
CA GLU A 72 4.99 -5.00 -4.75
C GLU A 72 4.63 -3.73 -5.53
N GLU A 73 4.68 -3.81 -6.86
CA GLU A 73 4.08 -2.83 -7.75
C GLU A 73 2.62 -3.21 -7.97
N ILE A 74 1.70 -2.29 -7.63
CA ILE A 74 0.27 -2.49 -7.85
C ILE A 74 -0.14 -1.75 -9.11
N PHE A 75 -0.66 -2.48 -10.09
CA PHE A 75 -1.05 -1.97 -11.38
C PHE A 75 -2.54 -2.14 -11.67
N VAL A 76 -3.21 -1.06 -12.04
CA VAL A 76 -4.60 -1.02 -12.52
C VAL A 76 -4.61 -0.98 -14.02
N THR A 77 -5.30 -1.96 -14.65
CA THR A 77 -5.34 -2.08 -16.10
C THR A 77 -6.25 -1.02 -16.77
N GLU A 78 -6.24 -0.96 -18.09
CA GLU A 78 -7.10 -0.06 -18.88
C GLU A 78 -8.58 -0.32 -18.61
N GLY A 79 -9.38 0.72 -18.53
CA GLY A 79 -10.82 0.67 -18.24
C GLY A 79 -11.16 0.23 -16.82
N SER A 80 -10.16 0.12 -15.93
CA SER A 80 -10.31 -0.36 -14.57
C SER A 80 -10.08 0.74 -13.54
N SER A 81 -10.50 0.49 -12.30
CA SER A 81 -10.17 1.32 -11.14
C SER A 81 -10.14 0.46 -9.88
N ALA A 82 -9.38 0.88 -8.88
CA ALA A 82 -9.29 0.19 -7.60
C ALA A 82 -9.14 1.17 -6.44
N THR A 83 -9.58 0.73 -5.27
CA THR A 83 -9.28 1.39 -4.00
C THR A 83 -8.50 0.41 -3.13
N ILE A 84 -7.35 0.84 -2.62
CA ILE A 84 -6.55 0.09 -1.66
C ILE A 84 -6.49 0.85 -0.35
N GLN A 85 -6.43 0.12 0.75
CA GLN A 85 -6.32 0.68 2.09
C GLN A 85 -5.13 0.09 2.83
N PHE A 86 -4.26 0.95 3.33
CA PHE A 86 -3.12 0.60 4.15
C PHE A 86 -3.53 0.32 5.60
N ASN A 87 -2.68 -0.40 6.34
CA ASN A 87 -2.91 -0.74 7.75
C ASN A 87 -2.91 0.48 8.69
N ASP A 88 -2.51 1.67 8.21
CA ASP A 88 -2.62 2.96 8.92
C ASP A 88 -3.89 3.74 8.58
N SER A 89 -4.80 3.14 7.81
CA SER A 89 -6.01 3.74 7.23
C SER A 89 -5.76 4.78 6.14
N THR A 90 -4.55 4.86 5.57
CA THR A 90 -4.35 5.59 4.32
C THR A 90 -5.13 4.89 3.21
N THR A 91 -5.97 5.63 2.48
CA THR A 91 -6.75 5.13 1.36
C THR A 91 -6.21 5.70 0.06
N VAL A 92 -6.02 4.86 -0.94
CA VAL A 92 -5.56 5.26 -2.28
C VAL A 92 -6.54 4.76 -3.32
N ILE A 93 -7.17 5.70 -4.02
CA ILE A 93 -7.99 5.43 -5.21
C ILE A 93 -7.07 5.49 -6.41
N MET A 94 -7.02 4.43 -7.18
CA MET A 94 -6.21 4.29 -8.39
C MET A 94 -7.11 4.29 -9.61
N LYS A 95 -6.83 5.15 -10.58
CA LYS A 95 -7.52 5.19 -11.87
C LYS A 95 -6.90 4.19 -12.85
N GLU A 96 -7.48 4.07 -14.03
CA GLU A 96 -6.93 3.21 -15.07
C GLU A 96 -5.47 3.54 -15.43
N LEU A 97 -4.73 2.52 -15.88
CA LEU A 97 -3.32 2.61 -16.30
C LEU A 97 -2.39 3.18 -15.22
N THR A 98 -2.78 3.05 -13.96
CA THR A 98 -2.04 3.57 -12.81
C THR A 98 -1.19 2.47 -12.19
N SER A 99 0.05 2.83 -11.83
CA SER A 99 0.98 1.97 -11.11
C SER A 99 1.59 2.70 -9.93
N ILE A 100 1.60 2.03 -8.76
CA ILE A 100 2.19 2.51 -7.52
C ILE A 100 3.07 1.42 -6.90
N ASN A 101 4.24 1.81 -6.37
CA ASN A 101 5.11 0.94 -5.56
C ASN A 101 5.24 1.51 -4.16
N VAL A 102 5.37 0.66 -3.14
CA VAL A 102 5.56 1.06 -1.74
C VAL A 102 6.88 0.47 -1.23
N SER A 103 7.85 1.34 -1.01
CA SER A 103 9.21 0.95 -0.59
C SER A 103 9.42 0.94 0.92
N GLU A 104 8.64 1.71 1.69
CA GLU A 104 8.72 1.74 3.16
C GLU A 104 7.31 1.85 3.75
N PHE A 105 7.01 1.01 4.73
CA PHE A 105 5.79 1.09 5.52
C PHE A 105 6.06 0.66 6.96
N GLU A 106 5.96 1.58 7.91
CA GLU A 106 6.08 1.32 9.34
C GLU A 106 4.98 2.06 10.10
N ASN A 107 4.00 1.34 10.61
CA ASN A 107 2.92 1.92 11.42
C ASN A 107 3.20 1.78 12.92
N SER A 108 4.42 2.10 13.35
CA SER A 108 4.82 2.07 14.75
C SER A 108 4.54 3.41 15.47
N LYS A 109 4.60 3.40 16.81
CA LYS A 109 4.51 4.64 17.59
C LYS A 109 5.80 5.44 17.55
N LYS A 110 6.94 4.79 17.30
CA LYS A 110 8.26 5.39 17.44
C LYS A 110 8.72 6.09 16.17
N ASN A 111 8.47 5.48 15.03
CA ASN A 111 8.94 5.97 13.73
C ASN A 111 7.93 5.64 12.62
N PRO A 112 6.72 6.22 12.67
CA PRO A 112 5.70 5.92 11.68
C PRO A 112 6.11 6.50 10.32
N LYS A 113 6.14 5.63 9.28
CA LYS A 113 6.62 6.00 7.97
C LYS A 113 5.88 5.29 6.84
N LEU A 114 5.57 6.03 5.77
CA LEU A 114 5.10 5.50 4.51
C LEU A 114 5.85 6.20 3.37
N LYS A 115 6.50 5.41 2.52
CA LYS A 115 7.05 5.89 1.24
C LYS A 115 6.47 5.09 0.11
N ALA A 116 5.84 5.80 -0.82
CA ALA A 116 5.30 5.26 -2.06
C ALA A 116 5.84 6.05 -3.26
N GLU A 117 5.80 5.44 -4.43
CA GLU A 117 6.15 6.06 -5.70
C GLU A 117 5.00 5.87 -6.68
N LEU A 118 4.49 6.95 -7.25
CA LEU A 118 3.61 6.91 -8.40
C LEU A 118 4.46 6.73 -9.65
N VAL A 119 4.45 5.54 -10.22
CA VAL A 119 5.23 5.19 -11.41
C VAL A 119 4.56 5.76 -12.66
N LYS A 120 3.23 5.71 -12.73
CA LYS A 120 2.41 6.27 -13.82
C LYS A 120 0.95 6.40 -13.43
N GLY A 121 0.20 7.25 -14.13
CA GLY A 121 -1.25 7.36 -14.04
C GLY A 121 -1.73 8.34 -12.97
N LYS A 122 -2.93 8.13 -12.44
CA LYS A 122 -3.62 9.05 -11.52
C LYS A 122 -4.04 8.35 -10.25
N ILE A 123 -3.66 8.93 -9.10
CA ILE A 123 -4.08 8.49 -7.77
C ILE A 123 -4.72 9.61 -6.98
N ILE A 124 -5.62 9.24 -6.08
CA ILE A 124 -6.16 10.11 -5.07
C ILE A 124 -5.87 9.46 -3.71
N ILE A 125 -5.13 10.16 -2.87
CA ILE A 125 -4.70 9.67 -1.57
C ILE A 125 -5.45 10.42 -0.49
N GLU A 126 -6.15 9.72 0.38
CA GLU A 126 -6.59 10.24 1.67
C GLU A 126 -5.66 9.69 2.75
N SER A 127 -4.89 10.57 3.39
CA SER A 127 -3.86 10.19 4.34
C SER A 127 -4.44 9.64 5.65
N GLY A 128 -3.87 8.52 6.09
CA GLY A 128 -4.22 7.85 7.33
C GLY A 128 -3.51 8.41 8.57
N SER A 129 -3.26 7.53 9.53
CA SER A 129 -2.73 7.92 10.84
C SER A 129 -1.25 8.31 10.81
N ILE A 130 -0.45 7.78 9.86
CA ILE A 130 0.98 8.11 9.76
C ILE A 130 1.16 9.61 9.50
N ALA A 131 0.50 10.16 8.47
CA ALA A 131 0.62 11.57 8.11
C ALA A 131 0.04 12.55 9.15
N LYS A 132 -0.75 12.05 10.11
CA LYS A 132 -1.40 12.84 11.18
C LYS A 132 -0.61 12.85 12.49
N LYS A 133 0.45 12.03 12.61
CA LYS A 133 1.34 12.01 13.80
C LYS A 133 2.43 13.07 13.67
N ASP A 134 2.81 13.72 14.79
CA ASP A 134 3.84 14.75 14.81
C ASP A 134 5.21 14.24 14.29
N ASN A 135 5.53 12.98 14.57
CA ASN A 135 6.75 12.30 14.12
C ASN A 135 6.51 11.41 12.90
N GLY A 136 5.36 11.50 12.27
CA GLY A 136 5.03 10.70 11.09
C GLY A 136 5.63 11.28 9.82
N GLU A 137 6.09 10.39 8.95
CA GLU A 137 6.63 10.75 7.65
C GLU A 137 5.85 10.02 6.56
N MET A 138 5.12 10.77 5.72
CA MET A 138 4.44 10.22 4.56
C MET A 138 4.95 10.93 3.31
N ILE A 139 5.63 10.19 2.45
CA ILE A 139 6.24 10.70 1.22
C ILE A 139 5.71 9.94 0.02
N VAL A 140 5.32 10.68 -1.02
CA VAL A 140 4.99 10.13 -2.33
C VAL A 140 5.97 10.68 -3.37
N GLY A 141 6.74 9.78 -3.97
CA GLY A 141 7.60 10.11 -5.13
C GLY A 141 6.76 10.22 -6.40
N VAL A 142 7.08 11.21 -7.23
CA VAL A 142 6.48 11.40 -8.56
C VAL A 142 7.58 11.83 -9.49
N THR A 143 8.03 10.96 -10.38
CA THR A 143 9.22 11.21 -11.24
C THR A 143 10.45 11.58 -10.40
N THR A 144 10.92 12.82 -10.50
CA THR A 144 12.09 13.34 -9.76
C THR A 144 11.69 14.20 -8.55
N SER A 145 10.40 14.34 -8.30
CA SER A 145 9.86 15.15 -7.22
C SER A 145 9.39 14.27 -6.05
N SER A 146 9.40 14.83 -4.85
CA SER A 146 8.84 14.18 -3.66
C SER A 146 7.80 15.08 -3.00
N LEU A 147 6.70 14.45 -2.56
CA LEU A 147 5.59 15.12 -1.88
C LEU A 147 5.51 14.63 -0.44
N GLY A 148 5.73 15.52 0.50
CA GLY A 148 5.47 15.29 1.92
C GLY A 148 4.01 15.62 2.24
N LEU A 149 3.24 14.63 2.72
CA LEU A 149 1.82 14.77 2.99
C LEU A 149 1.57 14.95 4.49
N ARG A 150 0.73 15.95 4.84
CA ARG A 150 0.38 16.27 6.21
C ARG A 150 -1.13 16.32 6.40
N GLY A 151 -1.71 15.14 6.69
CA GLY A 151 -3.11 15.02 7.12
C GLY A 151 -4.12 15.60 6.13
N THR A 152 -4.14 15.09 4.89
CA THR A 152 -4.92 15.69 3.80
C THR A 152 -5.37 14.67 2.76
N ARG A 153 -6.23 15.11 1.85
CA ARG A 153 -6.51 14.43 0.59
C ARG A 153 -5.74 15.10 -0.55
N VAL A 154 -5.05 14.32 -1.34
CA VAL A 154 -4.18 14.76 -2.43
C VAL A 154 -4.55 14.02 -3.70
N ASP A 155 -4.75 14.77 -4.79
CA ASP A 155 -4.93 14.24 -6.13
C ASP A 155 -3.61 14.43 -6.89
N ILE A 156 -3.08 13.34 -7.46
CA ILE A 156 -1.81 13.34 -8.22
C ILE A 156 -2.08 12.69 -9.57
N ASP A 157 -1.82 13.43 -10.64
CA ASP A 157 -2.01 12.99 -12.02
C ASP A 157 -0.69 13.09 -12.78
N LEU A 158 0.00 11.96 -12.95
CA LEU A 158 1.24 11.84 -13.70
C LEU A 158 0.93 11.46 -15.14
N LYS A 159 1.13 12.41 -16.03
CA LYS A 159 0.91 12.25 -17.46
C LYS A 159 2.03 11.43 -18.11
N PRO A 160 1.75 10.72 -19.22
CA PRO A 160 2.77 9.98 -19.98
C PRO A 160 3.95 10.85 -20.46
N SER A 161 3.76 12.16 -20.57
CA SER A 161 4.81 13.13 -20.90
C SER A 161 5.82 13.36 -19.76
N GLY A 162 5.54 12.89 -18.54
CA GLY A 162 6.32 13.22 -17.33
C GLY A 162 5.82 14.46 -16.59
N LYS A 163 4.91 15.24 -17.18
CA LYS A 163 4.23 16.35 -16.47
C LYS A 163 3.34 15.79 -15.38
N SER A 164 3.37 16.38 -14.18
CA SER A 164 2.44 16.03 -13.11
C SER A 164 1.60 17.21 -12.63
N ASN A 165 0.34 16.92 -12.29
CA ASN A 165 -0.57 17.86 -11.67
C ASN A 165 -0.86 17.38 -10.24
N ILE A 166 -0.65 18.26 -9.26
CA ILE A 166 -0.82 17.95 -7.85
C ILE A 166 -1.80 18.94 -7.26
N SER A 167 -2.84 18.45 -6.62
CA SER A 167 -3.81 19.32 -5.97
C SER A 167 -4.22 18.81 -4.59
N LEU A 168 -4.49 19.75 -3.70
CA LEU A 168 -5.01 19.52 -2.38
C LEU A 168 -6.53 19.48 -2.40
N ALA A 169 -7.14 18.62 -1.60
CA ALA A 169 -8.58 18.60 -1.40
C ALA A 169 -8.91 18.39 0.09
N THR A 170 -10.15 18.68 0.45
CA THR A 170 -10.68 18.43 1.80
C THR A 170 -10.79 16.92 2.02
N ASP A 171 -10.32 16.42 3.16
CA ASP A 171 -10.46 15.01 3.54
C ASP A 171 -11.94 14.67 3.89
N SER A 172 -12.24 13.39 4.10
CA SER A 172 -13.58 12.91 4.44
C SER A 172 -14.12 13.43 5.78
N PHE A 173 -13.25 14.00 6.62
CA PHE A 173 -13.60 14.60 7.91
C PHE A 173 -13.74 16.13 7.85
N GLY A 174 -13.58 16.74 6.66
CA GLY A 174 -13.66 18.18 6.48
C GLY A 174 -12.38 18.96 6.76
N ASN A 175 -11.24 18.28 6.95
CA ASN A 175 -9.97 18.93 7.19
C ASN A 175 -9.24 19.25 5.89
N VAL A 176 -8.45 20.31 5.91
CA VAL A 176 -7.51 20.69 4.87
C VAL A 176 -6.12 20.67 5.48
N GLY A 177 -5.26 19.82 5.01
CA GLY A 177 -3.87 19.74 5.46
C GLY A 177 -2.93 20.56 4.58
N ALA A 178 -1.71 20.05 4.37
CA ALA A 178 -0.70 20.67 3.53
C ALA A 178 0.10 19.62 2.76
N ILE A 179 0.62 20.03 1.61
CA ILE A 179 1.58 19.25 0.82
C ILE A 179 2.84 20.08 0.70
N GLU A 180 3.97 19.50 1.06
CA GLU A 180 5.30 20.03 0.77
C GLU A 180 5.84 19.31 -0.46
N VAL A 181 6.10 20.04 -1.54
CA VAL A 181 6.62 19.51 -2.79
C VAL A 181 8.07 19.92 -2.92
N ASN A 182 8.96 18.94 -3.05
CA ASN A 182 10.37 19.16 -3.34
C ASN A 182 10.66 18.67 -4.76
N SER A 183 11.04 19.59 -5.63
CA SER A 183 11.39 19.34 -7.05
C SER A 183 12.70 20.03 -7.37
N ASP A 184 13.71 19.25 -7.78
CA ASP A 184 15.06 19.75 -8.10
C ASP A 184 15.66 20.69 -7.03
N GLY A 185 15.47 20.35 -5.75
CA GLY A 185 15.95 21.14 -4.61
C GLY A 185 15.15 22.41 -4.32
N GLN A 186 14.09 22.67 -5.07
CA GLN A 186 13.13 23.76 -4.78
C GLN A 186 11.95 23.22 -4.00
N THR A 187 11.59 23.88 -2.91
CA THR A 187 10.43 23.52 -2.09
C THR A 187 9.27 24.46 -2.36
N SER A 188 8.11 23.88 -2.65
CA SER A 188 6.81 24.56 -2.81
C SER A 188 5.81 23.98 -1.83
N ASN A 189 4.92 24.82 -1.29
CA ASN A 189 3.87 24.36 -0.38
C ASN A 189 2.49 24.60 -1.01
N ILE A 190 1.63 23.59 -0.94
CA ILE A 190 0.22 23.68 -1.32
C ILE A 190 -0.62 23.65 -0.04
N THR A 191 -1.35 24.73 0.22
CA THR A 191 -2.25 24.87 1.37
C THR A 191 -3.68 25.27 0.96
N SER A 192 -3.90 25.52 -0.34
CA SER A 192 -5.20 25.88 -0.90
C SER A 192 -5.82 24.73 -1.69
N THR A 193 -7.10 24.48 -1.45
CA THR A 193 -7.87 23.48 -2.20
C THR A 193 -8.28 23.95 -3.60
N GLU A 194 -8.10 25.23 -3.90
CA GLU A 194 -8.50 25.86 -5.18
C GLU A 194 -7.38 25.80 -6.23
N GLN A 195 -6.16 25.41 -5.84
CA GLN A 195 -4.98 25.45 -6.70
C GLN A 195 -4.51 24.08 -7.14
N VAL A 196 -3.89 24.04 -8.32
CA VAL A 196 -3.11 22.92 -8.86
C VAL A 196 -1.67 23.37 -9.01
N LEU A 197 -0.73 22.62 -8.46
CA LEU A 197 0.69 22.74 -8.77
C LEU A 197 0.99 21.83 -9.96
N GLU A 198 1.48 22.40 -11.01
CA GLU A 198 1.97 21.69 -12.18
C GLU A 198 3.49 21.59 -12.12
N ILE A 199 4.03 20.37 -12.30
CA ILE A 199 5.45 20.13 -12.45
C ILE A 199 5.68 19.70 -13.91
N SER A 200 6.51 20.45 -14.61
CA SER A 200 6.86 20.15 -16.00
C SER A 200 7.87 18.99 -16.09
N GLU A 201 8.09 18.49 -17.29
CA GLU A 201 9.15 17.50 -17.58
C GLU A 201 10.56 17.96 -17.17
N ASN A 202 10.79 19.27 -17.11
CA ASN A 202 12.06 19.89 -16.70
C ASN A 202 12.08 20.26 -15.20
N ASN A 203 11.14 19.73 -14.40
CA ASN A 203 10.99 20.01 -12.97
C ASN A 203 10.63 21.47 -12.61
N GLU A 204 10.25 22.28 -13.59
CA GLU A 204 9.74 23.62 -13.32
C GLU A 204 8.34 23.53 -12.70
N THR A 205 8.13 24.25 -11.62
CA THR A 205 6.86 24.29 -10.90
C THR A 205 6.08 25.56 -11.24
N THR A 206 4.82 25.40 -11.60
CA THR A 206 3.88 26.51 -11.82
C THR A 206 2.56 26.23 -11.08
N SER A 207 1.91 27.29 -10.62
CA SER A 207 0.61 27.16 -9.94
C SER A 207 -0.47 27.80 -10.80
N ARG A 208 -1.63 27.13 -10.87
CA ARG A 208 -2.86 27.65 -11.48
C ARG A 208 -4.07 27.33 -10.63
N ASP A 209 -5.18 28.00 -10.89
CA ASP A 209 -6.46 27.63 -10.30
C ASP A 209 -7.00 26.33 -10.88
N LYS A 210 -7.76 25.59 -10.08
CA LYS A 210 -8.52 24.42 -10.54
C LYS A 210 -9.56 24.83 -11.57
N THR A 211 -9.71 24.01 -12.60
CA THR A 211 -10.85 24.08 -13.52
C THR A 211 -12.14 23.63 -12.83
N ASP A 212 -13.30 23.96 -13.43
CA ASP A 212 -14.60 23.53 -12.89
C ASP A 212 -14.73 22.00 -12.88
N ASP A 213 -14.19 21.31 -13.90
CA ASP A 213 -14.15 19.84 -13.96
C ASP A 213 -13.31 19.22 -12.83
N GLU A 214 -12.13 19.81 -12.52
CA GLU A 214 -11.28 19.35 -11.42
C GLU A 214 -11.97 19.58 -10.05
N LYS A 215 -12.74 20.65 -9.89
CA LYS A 215 -13.51 20.92 -8.67
C LYS A 215 -14.65 19.91 -8.52
N GLU A 216 -15.37 19.60 -9.57
CA GLU A 216 -16.47 18.62 -9.55
C GLU A 216 -15.95 17.20 -9.31
N GLU A 217 -14.81 16.81 -9.92
CA GLU A 217 -14.17 15.53 -9.64
C GLU A 217 -13.77 15.44 -8.17
N ALA A 218 -13.11 16.47 -7.63
CA ALA A 218 -12.68 16.49 -6.23
C ALA A 218 -13.88 16.37 -5.27
N LYS A 219 -15.02 16.98 -5.58
CA LYS A 219 -16.25 16.89 -4.82
C LYS A 219 -16.85 15.48 -4.88
N THR A 220 -16.99 14.91 -6.07
CA THR A 220 -17.54 13.56 -6.30
C THR A 220 -16.74 12.50 -5.56
N VAL A 221 -15.41 12.58 -5.62
CA VAL A 221 -14.52 11.69 -4.86
C VAL A 221 -14.71 11.86 -3.36
N GLY A 222 -14.83 13.11 -2.87
CA GLY A 222 -15.10 13.38 -1.47
C GLY A 222 -16.40 12.74 -0.97
N GLU A 223 -17.47 12.86 -1.73
CA GLU A 223 -18.77 12.24 -1.42
C GLU A 223 -18.67 10.70 -1.38
N THR A 224 -17.89 10.11 -2.29
CA THR A 224 -17.66 8.66 -2.34
C THR A 224 -16.90 8.18 -1.10
N LEU A 225 -15.80 8.85 -0.72
CA LEU A 225 -15.00 8.51 0.45
C LEU A 225 -15.81 8.66 1.75
N ILE A 226 -16.61 9.72 1.89
CA ILE A 226 -17.50 9.90 3.04
C ILE A 226 -18.53 8.77 3.12
N LYS A 227 -19.07 8.33 2.00
CA LYS A 227 -20.03 7.24 1.97
C LYS A 227 -19.39 5.92 2.37
N SER A 228 -18.20 5.60 1.86
CA SER A 228 -17.45 4.39 2.22
C SER A 228 -17.11 4.38 3.72
N SER A 229 -16.62 5.48 4.28
CA SER A 229 -16.28 5.56 5.71
C SER A 229 -17.49 5.35 6.63
N LYS A 230 -18.67 5.82 6.25
CA LYS A 230 -19.90 5.60 7.03
C LYS A 230 -20.38 4.15 6.99
N ILE A 231 -20.21 3.47 5.86
CA ILE A 231 -20.55 2.04 5.73
C ILE A 231 -19.66 1.22 6.65
N ASP A 232 -18.35 1.51 6.67
CA ASP A 232 -17.41 0.83 7.55
C ASP A 232 -17.73 1.05 9.04
N GLU A 233 -18.11 2.26 9.44
CA GLU A 233 -18.55 2.56 10.81
C GLU A 233 -19.83 1.79 11.19
N GLU A 234 -20.83 1.74 10.33
CA GLU A 234 -22.07 0.99 10.56
C GLU A 234 -21.81 -0.52 10.68
N GLU A 235 -20.93 -1.07 9.87
CA GLU A 235 -20.54 -2.47 9.93
C GLU A 235 -19.77 -2.79 11.21
N ILE A 236 -18.83 -1.94 11.63
CA ILE A 236 -18.10 -2.07 12.90
C ILE A 236 -19.08 -2.03 14.08
N ILE A 237 -20.00 -1.08 14.09
CA ILE A 237 -21.02 -0.97 15.14
C ILE A 237 -21.86 -2.24 15.20
N LYS A 238 -22.30 -2.77 14.07
CA LYS A 238 -23.07 -4.00 13.99
C LYS A 238 -22.29 -5.22 14.52
N GLN A 239 -21.01 -5.33 14.15
CA GLN A 239 -20.13 -6.40 14.65
C GLN A 239 -19.90 -6.30 16.17
N LEU A 240 -19.73 -5.07 16.70
CA LEU A 240 -19.60 -4.84 18.14
C LEU A 240 -20.88 -5.18 18.89
N GLN A 241 -22.05 -4.80 18.37
CA GLN A 241 -23.34 -5.16 18.95
C GLN A 241 -23.54 -6.67 18.98
N GLN A 242 -23.21 -7.38 17.90
CA GLN A 242 -23.30 -8.83 17.84
C GLN A 242 -22.36 -9.51 18.84
N LYS A 243 -21.13 -9.03 19.01
CA LYS A 243 -20.20 -9.54 20.03
C LYS A 243 -20.69 -9.29 21.45
N LEU A 244 -21.37 -8.18 21.72
CA LEU A 244 -22.00 -7.88 23.00
C LEU A 244 -23.17 -8.84 23.29
N GLU A 245 -24.01 -9.12 22.28
CA GLU A 245 -25.14 -10.04 22.39
C GLU A 245 -24.67 -11.52 22.60
N ASP A 246 -23.57 -11.89 21.92
CA ASP A 246 -22.98 -13.23 22.04
C ASP A 246 -22.17 -13.45 23.35
N GLY A 247 -22.06 -12.43 24.22
CA GLY A 247 -21.39 -12.51 25.53
C GLY A 247 -19.86 -12.73 25.45
N ASN A 248 -19.23 -12.44 24.31
CA ASN A 248 -17.82 -12.75 24.02
C ASN A 248 -16.86 -11.56 24.24
N LEU A 249 -17.23 -10.59 25.08
CA LEU A 249 -16.27 -9.62 25.60
C LEU A 249 -15.64 -10.20 26.86
N GLN A 250 -14.52 -10.91 26.70
CA GLN A 250 -13.60 -11.16 27.81
C GLN A 250 -12.66 -9.95 27.93
N ASP A 251 -12.56 -9.43 29.16
CA ASP A 251 -11.67 -8.37 29.61
C ASP A 251 -10.18 -8.57 29.25
#